data_e56073fece724cbf1460c71c4f8366b9
#
_entry.id   e56073fece724cbf1460c71c4f8366b9
#
_cell.length_a   1.000
_cell.length_b   1.000
_cell.length_c   1.000
_cell.angle_alpha   90.00
_cell.angle_beta   90.00
_cell.angle_gamma   90.00
#
_symmetry.space_group_name_H-M   'P 1'
#
loop_
_entity.id
_entity.type
_entity.pdbx_description
1 polymer ?
#
loop_
_entity_poly.entity_id
_entity_poly.type
_entity_poly.pdbx_seq_one_letter_code
_entity_poly.pdbx_strand_id
1 'polypeptide(L)'
;MRVPFSPPRMDKKMADAVVDTLYSGWITTGPKTRKLEEELTKYTGGKATVCLNSATAGLELALRWFGVKEGDEVILPAYTYCATANVVMHCGATPVLVDVKGDFNIDVSKIEAAITSRTKVIMPVDIAGMPIDYDELHSMLAKSDVRAKFAPHSIEQEKLGRIMVLADAAHSIGATYKRKNSGTLADISSFSFHAVKNLPTAEGGAVIINLPEQFDSLAVQKQFKVKSLHGQSKDALEKTKAGGWRYDITEPGYKCNMTDINAALGLVELERYDSDMLVKRKSIFDKYNALLSKYEWANIPVYKTDDKQSSFHIYMLRINNATEEQRDRIIDKISAEKVAVNVHFQPIPLLSAYKGFGFNMEDYPVAWKNYEQEISLPVFYDISDEQIGWVIDALVSAVEEVM
;
A
#
# COMPACT_ATOMS: atom_id res chain seq x y z
N MET A 1 4.07 13.26 29.48
CA MET A 1 3.57 13.58 28.11
C MET A 1 2.95 12.33 27.52
N ARG A 2 2.12 12.42 26.46
CA ARG A 2 1.61 11.25 25.73
C ARG A 2 1.90 11.44 24.24
N VAL A 3 2.44 10.42 23.58
CA VAL A 3 2.70 10.44 22.13
C VAL A 3 1.89 9.32 21.47
N PRO A 4 0.83 9.64 20.70
CA PRO A 4 0.08 8.64 19.94
C PRO A 4 0.90 8.15 18.75
N PHE A 5 0.52 7.00 18.15
CA PHE A 5 1.29 6.41 17.05
C PHE A 5 1.12 7.17 15.72
N SER A 6 -0.10 7.29 15.23
CA SER A 6 -0.36 7.89 13.91
C SER A 6 -1.79 8.44 13.78
N PRO A 7 -2.19 9.44 14.57
CA PRO A 7 -3.48 10.09 14.38
C PRO A 7 -3.52 10.81 13.03
N PRO A 8 -4.67 10.76 12.31
CA PRO A 8 -4.83 11.51 11.07
C PRO A 8 -4.89 13.02 11.35
N ARG A 9 -4.39 13.83 10.40
CA ARG A 9 -4.68 15.26 10.40
C ARG A 9 -6.15 15.48 10.03
N MET A 10 -6.90 16.16 10.91
CA MET A 10 -8.26 16.61 10.65
C MET A 10 -8.36 18.08 11.01
N ASP A 11 -8.59 18.94 10.02
CA ASP A 11 -8.68 20.37 10.20
C ASP A 11 -10.01 20.96 9.69
N LYS A 12 -10.19 22.27 9.90
CA LYS A 12 -11.41 22.97 9.51
C LYS A 12 -11.69 22.86 8.01
N LYS A 13 -10.65 22.90 7.13
CA LYS A 13 -10.84 22.81 5.68
C LYS A 13 -11.43 21.46 5.28
N MET A 14 -10.96 20.38 5.92
CA MET A 14 -11.50 19.02 5.72
C MET A 14 -12.93 18.91 6.26
N ALA A 15 -13.19 19.45 7.47
CA ALA A 15 -14.53 19.45 8.05
C ALA A 15 -15.54 20.23 7.17
N ASP A 16 -15.16 21.42 6.72
CA ASP A 16 -16.00 22.23 5.84
C ASP A 16 -16.32 21.49 4.52
N ALA A 17 -15.32 20.82 3.90
CA ALA A 17 -15.54 20.06 2.67
C ALA A 17 -16.51 18.88 2.83
N VAL A 18 -16.52 18.24 4.01
CA VAL A 18 -17.51 17.20 4.35
C VAL A 18 -18.89 17.82 4.56
N VAL A 19 -18.99 18.93 5.29
CA VAL A 19 -20.25 19.65 5.51
C VAL A 19 -20.87 20.10 4.18
N ASP A 20 -20.07 20.66 3.27
CA ASP A 20 -20.52 21.03 1.92
C ASP A 20 -21.03 19.81 1.14
N THR A 21 -20.40 18.65 1.31
CA THR A 21 -20.86 17.40 0.69
C THR A 21 -22.23 16.99 1.22
N LEU A 22 -22.44 17.08 2.53
CA LEU A 22 -23.73 16.76 3.15
C LEU A 22 -24.84 17.70 2.66
N TYR A 23 -24.58 19.00 2.59
CA TYR A 23 -25.55 19.99 2.09
C TYR A 23 -25.84 19.87 0.59
N SER A 24 -24.91 19.32 -0.20
CA SER A 24 -25.16 19.04 -1.62
C SER A 24 -26.24 17.99 -1.85
N GLY A 25 -26.58 17.20 -0.83
CA GLY A 25 -27.47 16.04 -0.93
C GLY A 25 -26.89 14.83 -1.65
N TRP A 26 -25.65 14.92 -2.16
CA TRP A 26 -24.99 13.83 -2.85
C TRP A 26 -23.87 13.24 -1.97
N ILE A 27 -24.17 12.14 -1.28
CA ILE A 27 -23.30 11.55 -0.27
C ILE A 27 -22.69 10.19 -0.66
N THR A 28 -23.20 9.53 -1.70
CA THR A 28 -22.63 8.30 -2.29
C THR A 28 -21.63 8.63 -3.39
N THR A 29 -21.17 7.65 -4.18
CA THR A 29 -20.28 7.90 -5.33
C THR A 29 -20.88 8.90 -6.31
N GLY A 30 -20.19 10.00 -6.54
CA GLY A 30 -20.73 11.10 -7.33
C GLY A 30 -19.66 12.05 -7.87
N PRO A 31 -19.97 13.37 -7.93
CA PRO A 31 -19.06 14.36 -8.50
C PRO A 31 -17.71 14.48 -7.80
N LYS A 32 -17.65 14.38 -6.45
CA LYS A 32 -16.38 14.50 -5.70
C LYS A 32 -15.50 13.29 -5.89
N THR A 33 -16.09 12.08 -5.92
CA THR A 33 -15.33 10.85 -6.23
C THR A 33 -14.73 10.92 -7.63
N ARG A 34 -15.50 11.34 -8.64
CA ARG A 34 -14.98 11.52 -10.01
C ARG A 34 -13.85 12.56 -10.06
N LYS A 35 -14.02 13.68 -9.35
CA LYS A 35 -12.97 14.71 -9.25
C LYS A 35 -11.71 14.18 -8.61
N LEU A 36 -11.82 13.40 -7.53
CA LEU A 36 -10.66 12.78 -6.87
C LEU A 36 -9.95 11.78 -7.82
N GLU A 37 -10.71 10.98 -8.60
CA GLU A 37 -10.13 10.09 -9.62
C GLU A 37 -9.33 10.87 -10.68
N GLU A 38 -9.85 11.99 -11.17
CA GLU A 38 -9.17 12.87 -12.12
C GLU A 38 -7.88 13.48 -11.53
N GLU A 39 -7.96 14.02 -10.31
CA GLU A 39 -6.81 14.64 -9.65
C GLU A 39 -5.73 13.62 -9.27
N LEU A 40 -6.12 12.41 -8.82
CA LEU A 40 -5.17 11.31 -8.57
C LEU A 40 -4.50 10.83 -9.88
N THR A 41 -5.25 10.77 -10.99
CA THR A 41 -4.68 10.43 -12.30
C THR A 41 -3.62 11.45 -12.71
N LYS A 42 -3.89 12.75 -12.56
CA LYS A 42 -2.93 13.82 -12.82
C LYS A 42 -1.72 13.76 -11.89
N TYR A 43 -1.98 13.59 -10.60
CA TYR A 43 -0.95 13.56 -9.55
C TYR A 43 0.03 12.41 -9.75
N THR A 44 -0.48 11.22 -10.04
CA THR A 44 0.35 10.02 -10.22
C THR A 44 0.97 9.94 -11.61
N GLY A 45 0.37 10.58 -12.62
CA GLY A 45 0.73 10.40 -14.03
C GLY A 45 0.23 9.09 -14.63
N GLY A 46 -0.64 8.37 -13.94
CA GLY A 46 -1.31 7.16 -14.43
C GLY A 46 -2.26 7.46 -15.60
N LYS A 47 -2.77 6.41 -16.25
CA LYS A 47 -3.66 6.57 -17.40
C LYS A 47 -5.14 6.69 -17.01
N ALA A 48 -5.52 6.07 -15.89
CA ALA A 48 -6.87 6.18 -15.31
C ALA A 48 -6.85 5.78 -13.83
N THR A 49 -7.83 6.25 -13.05
CA THR A 49 -7.96 5.96 -11.62
C THR A 49 -9.38 5.53 -11.27
N VAL A 50 -9.51 4.58 -10.35
CA VAL A 50 -10.79 4.19 -9.74
C VAL A 50 -10.67 4.31 -8.23
N CYS A 51 -11.51 5.16 -7.61
CA CYS A 51 -11.60 5.27 -6.16
C CYS A 51 -12.52 4.19 -5.57
N LEU A 52 -12.04 3.54 -4.53
CA LEU A 52 -12.69 2.41 -3.85
C LEU A 52 -12.74 2.65 -2.34
N ASN A 53 -13.42 1.77 -1.60
CA ASN A 53 -13.50 1.86 -0.14
C ASN A 53 -12.22 1.41 0.59
N SER A 54 -11.27 0.76 -0.10
CA SER A 54 -9.98 0.35 0.46
C SER A 54 -8.97 -0.06 -0.63
N ALA A 55 -7.68 -0.07 -0.28
CA ALA A 55 -6.65 -0.68 -1.13
C ALA A 55 -6.86 -2.19 -1.29
N THR A 56 -7.31 -2.86 -0.24
CA THR A 56 -7.62 -4.29 -0.25
C THR A 56 -8.63 -4.64 -1.35
N ALA A 57 -9.72 -3.85 -1.45
CA ALA A 57 -10.69 -4.01 -2.54
C ALA A 57 -10.05 -3.78 -3.91
N GLY A 58 -9.13 -2.80 -4.02
CA GLY A 58 -8.40 -2.52 -5.25
C GLY A 58 -7.52 -3.68 -5.71
N LEU A 59 -6.76 -4.27 -4.79
CA LEU A 59 -5.94 -5.45 -5.06
C LEU A 59 -6.80 -6.65 -5.49
N GLU A 60 -7.87 -6.96 -4.75
CA GLU A 60 -8.76 -8.08 -5.08
C GLU A 60 -9.44 -7.89 -6.42
N LEU A 61 -9.97 -6.70 -6.71
CA LEU A 61 -10.60 -6.42 -8.00
C LEU A 61 -9.62 -6.52 -9.16
N ALA A 62 -8.35 -6.11 -8.98
CA ALA A 62 -7.31 -6.23 -9.99
C ALA A 62 -6.98 -7.70 -10.29
N LEU A 63 -6.84 -8.54 -9.26
CA LEU A 63 -6.64 -9.98 -9.44
C LEU A 63 -7.82 -10.62 -10.19
N ARG A 64 -9.05 -10.33 -9.80
CA ARG A 64 -10.26 -10.85 -10.44
C ARG A 64 -10.45 -10.34 -11.86
N TRP A 65 -10.13 -9.06 -12.11
CA TRP A 65 -10.16 -8.48 -13.46
C TRP A 65 -9.16 -9.20 -14.37
N PHE A 66 -7.97 -9.50 -13.87
CA PHE A 66 -6.94 -10.21 -14.61
C PHE A 66 -7.26 -11.72 -14.78
N GLY A 67 -8.34 -12.21 -14.17
CA GLY A 67 -8.80 -13.58 -14.28
C GLY A 67 -8.09 -14.57 -13.35
N VAL A 68 -7.47 -14.09 -12.27
CA VAL A 68 -6.84 -14.95 -11.25
C VAL A 68 -7.90 -15.80 -10.56
N LYS A 69 -7.65 -17.11 -10.45
CA LYS A 69 -8.59 -18.12 -9.94
C LYS A 69 -7.87 -19.27 -9.26
N GLU A 70 -8.64 -20.27 -8.81
CA GLU A 70 -8.13 -21.53 -8.27
C GLU A 70 -7.11 -22.19 -9.22
N GLY A 71 -6.00 -22.65 -8.67
CA GLY A 71 -4.88 -23.23 -9.39
C GLY A 71 -3.81 -22.24 -9.84
N ASP A 72 -4.09 -20.92 -9.82
CA ASP A 72 -3.12 -19.88 -10.12
C ASP A 72 -2.23 -19.57 -8.90
N GLU A 73 -1.09 -18.96 -9.17
CA GLU A 73 -0.13 -18.50 -8.17
C GLU A 73 0.09 -16.99 -8.28
N VAL A 74 0.20 -16.35 -7.11
CA VAL A 74 0.58 -14.93 -6.99
C VAL A 74 1.79 -14.82 -6.09
N ILE A 75 2.88 -14.25 -6.61
CA ILE A 75 4.12 -14.04 -5.85
C ILE A 75 4.00 -12.74 -5.06
N LEU A 76 4.35 -12.80 -3.76
CA LEU A 76 4.35 -11.65 -2.85
C LEU A 76 5.45 -11.80 -1.77
N PRO A 77 5.82 -10.69 -1.08
CA PRO A 77 6.83 -10.77 -0.02
C PRO A 77 6.31 -11.52 1.20
N ALA A 78 7.19 -12.27 1.87
CA ALA A 78 6.88 -12.93 3.15
C ALA A 78 6.65 -11.92 4.28
N TYR A 79 7.17 -10.69 4.13
CA TYR A 79 7.04 -9.58 5.08
C TYR A 79 6.10 -8.52 4.51
N THR A 80 4.84 -8.56 4.90
CA THR A 80 3.82 -7.62 4.47
C THR A 80 2.62 -7.67 5.41
N TYR A 81 1.70 -6.70 5.27
CA TYR A 81 0.39 -6.76 5.91
C TYR A 81 -0.46 -7.89 5.30
N CYS A 82 -1.26 -8.55 6.13
CA CYS A 82 -2.03 -9.72 5.73
C CYS A 82 -2.98 -9.50 4.53
N ALA A 83 -3.41 -8.26 4.27
CA ALA A 83 -4.30 -7.95 3.14
C ALA A 83 -3.72 -8.40 1.80
N THR A 84 -2.39 -8.24 1.59
CA THR A 84 -1.69 -8.66 0.37
C THR A 84 -1.88 -10.16 0.09
N ALA A 85 -1.80 -11.01 1.12
CA ALA A 85 -2.01 -12.45 0.98
C ALA A 85 -3.50 -12.83 0.97
N ASN A 86 -4.34 -12.15 1.79
CA ASN A 86 -5.77 -12.43 1.88
C ASN A 86 -6.47 -12.33 0.52
N VAL A 87 -6.18 -11.28 -0.26
CA VAL A 87 -6.84 -11.08 -1.56
C VAL A 87 -6.50 -12.17 -2.58
N VAL A 88 -5.32 -12.77 -2.49
CA VAL A 88 -4.93 -13.94 -3.29
C VAL A 88 -5.81 -15.13 -2.93
N MET A 89 -5.97 -15.40 -1.64
CA MET A 89 -6.80 -16.50 -1.13
C MET A 89 -8.28 -16.28 -1.43
N HIS A 90 -8.79 -15.05 -1.37
CA HIS A 90 -10.16 -14.72 -1.75
C HIS A 90 -10.43 -15.02 -3.23
N CYS A 91 -9.40 -14.96 -4.09
CA CYS A 91 -9.52 -15.38 -5.49
C CYS A 91 -9.40 -16.91 -5.69
N GLY A 92 -9.17 -17.70 -4.62
CA GLY A 92 -8.90 -19.12 -4.68
C GLY A 92 -7.49 -19.48 -5.17
N ALA A 93 -6.63 -18.49 -5.37
CA ALA A 93 -5.25 -18.65 -5.82
C ALA A 93 -4.31 -18.96 -4.65
N THR A 94 -3.11 -19.41 -4.97
CA THR A 94 -2.08 -19.75 -4.00
C THR A 94 -1.09 -18.59 -3.85
N PRO A 95 -0.90 -18.00 -2.65
CA PRO A 95 0.18 -17.07 -2.40
C PRO A 95 1.53 -17.82 -2.41
N VAL A 96 2.51 -17.31 -3.17
CA VAL A 96 3.87 -17.80 -3.21
C VAL A 96 4.75 -16.75 -2.57
N LEU A 97 5.29 -17.07 -1.39
CA LEU A 97 6.07 -16.11 -0.61
C LEU A 97 7.53 -16.08 -1.07
N VAL A 98 8.08 -14.87 -1.15
CA VAL A 98 9.50 -14.62 -1.43
C VAL A 98 10.07 -13.79 -0.29
N ASP A 99 11.30 -14.09 0.12
CA ASP A 99 12.00 -13.35 1.17
C ASP A 99 12.25 -11.90 0.76
N VAL A 100 12.64 -11.07 1.71
CA VAL A 100 12.83 -9.64 1.53
C VAL A 100 14.31 -9.25 1.64
N LYS A 101 14.64 -8.01 1.27
CA LYS A 101 15.94 -7.38 1.51
C LYS A 101 15.99 -6.72 2.90
N GLY A 102 17.15 -6.20 3.28
CA GLY A 102 17.33 -5.44 4.52
C GLY A 102 16.52 -4.15 4.61
N ASP A 103 15.97 -3.66 3.51
CA ASP A 103 15.04 -2.53 3.45
C ASP A 103 13.57 -2.94 3.54
N PHE A 104 13.29 -4.19 3.91
CA PHE A 104 11.99 -4.83 4.04
C PHE A 104 11.25 -5.09 2.72
N ASN A 105 11.69 -4.56 1.60
CA ASN A 105 11.10 -4.80 0.30
C ASN A 105 11.42 -6.19 -0.24
N ILE A 106 10.53 -6.75 -1.08
CA ILE A 106 10.72 -8.06 -1.71
C ILE A 106 12.09 -8.14 -2.40
N ASP A 107 12.79 -9.25 -2.22
CA ASP A 107 14.06 -9.52 -2.91
C ASP A 107 13.77 -9.96 -4.36
N VAL A 108 13.88 -9.01 -5.30
CA VAL A 108 13.61 -9.24 -6.71
C VAL A 108 14.49 -10.35 -7.29
N SER A 109 15.72 -10.51 -6.79
CA SER A 109 16.66 -11.54 -7.27
C SER A 109 16.17 -12.98 -6.98
N LYS A 110 15.28 -13.14 -6.00
CA LYS A 110 14.70 -14.44 -5.62
C LYS A 110 13.39 -14.76 -6.35
N ILE A 111 12.76 -13.78 -7.00
CA ILE A 111 11.44 -13.94 -7.65
C ILE A 111 11.51 -14.94 -8.82
N GLU A 112 12.54 -14.86 -9.66
CA GLU A 112 12.65 -15.68 -10.87
C GLU A 112 12.60 -17.20 -10.58
N ALA A 113 13.22 -17.62 -9.46
CA ALA A 113 13.21 -19.01 -9.02
C ALA A 113 11.81 -19.49 -8.55
N ALA A 114 10.97 -18.57 -8.10
CA ALA A 114 9.61 -18.86 -7.65
C ALA A 114 8.57 -18.89 -8.79
N ILE A 115 8.94 -18.48 -10.02
CA ILE A 115 8.02 -18.43 -11.16
C ILE A 115 7.78 -19.82 -11.74
N THR A 116 6.51 -20.21 -11.81
CA THR A 116 6.01 -21.42 -12.47
C THR A 116 5.04 -21.07 -13.62
N SER A 117 4.53 -22.06 -14.33
CA SER A 117 3.46 -21.86 -15.35
C SER A 117 2.13 -21.40 -14.74
N ARG A 118 1.94 -21.58 -13.43
CA ARG A 118 0.76 -21.13 -12.69
C ARG A 118 0.86 -19.66 -12.24
N THR A 119 2.06 -19.07 -12.23
CA THR A 119 2.26 -17.69 -11.81
C THR A 119 1.58 -16.72 -12.77
N LYS A 120 0.62 -15.95 -12.29
CA LYS A 120 -0.12 -14.95 -13.07
C LYS A 120 0.22 -13.51 -12.69
N VAL A 121 0.55 -13.30 -11.42
CA VAL A 121 0.79 -11.94 -10.87
C VAL A 121 2.01 -11.97 -9.95
N ILE A 122 2.80 -10.92 -9.98
CA ILE A 122 3.73 -10.55 -8.92
C ILE A 122 3.14 -9.32 -8.23
N MET A 123 2.98 -9.42 -6.91
CA MET A 123 2.41 -8.36 -6.07
C MET A 123 3.48 -7.84 -5.11
N PRO A 124 4.38 -6.94 -5.58
CA PRO A 124 5.32 -6.29 -4.69
C PRO A 124 4.61 -5.32 -3.76
N VAL A 125 5.22 -5.05 -2.61
CA VAL A 125 4.75 -4.07 -1.63
C VAL A 125 5.79 -2.98 -1.50
N ASP A 126 5.41 -1.71 -1.71
CA ASP A 126 6.26 -0.55 -1.44
C ASP A 126 6.24 -0.24 0.06
N ILE A 127 6.90 -1.09 0.86
CA ILE A 127 6.78 -1.05 2.33
C ILE A 127 7.31 0.27 2.90
N ALA A 128 6.67 0.77 3.96
CA ALA A 128 6.97 2.07 4.56
C ALA A 128 6.98 3.25 3.58
N GLY A 129 6.51 3.03 2.34
CA GLY A 129 6.49 4.00 1.27
C GLY A 129 7.76 4.04 0.42
N MET A 130 8.67 3.09 0.57
CA MET A 130 9.89 2.99 -0.24
C MET A 130 9.65 2.08 -1.44
N PRO A 131 9.74 2.58 -2.70
CA PRO A 131 9.54 1.76 -3.89
C PRO A 131 10.55 0.60 -3.98
N ILE A 132 10.11 -0.56 -4.45
CA ILE A 132 11.00 -1.69 -4.77
C ILE A 132 11.93 -1.34 -5.95
N ASP A 133 12.79 -2.28 -6.37
CA ASP A 133 13.60 -2.15 -7.59
C ASP A 133 12.77 -2.55 -8.83
N TYR A 134 11.90 -1.63 -9.30
CA TYR A 134 11.01 -1.89 -10.42
C TYR A 134 11.72 -2.17 -11.73
N ASP A 135 12.87 -1.52 -12.02
CA ASP A 135 13.63 -1.77 -13.23
C ASP A 135 14.21 -3.19 -13.24
N GLU A 136 14.70 -3.67 -12.09
CA GLU A 136 15.16 -5.04 -11.93
C GLU A 136 14.02 -6.03 -12.17
N LEU A 137 12.85 -5.77 -11.57
CA LEU A 137 11.65 -6.60 -11.75
C LEU A 137 11.21 -6.64 -13.21
N HIS A 138 11.07 -5.50 -13.87
CA HIS A 138 10.66 -5.43 -15.28
C HIS A 138 11.70 -6.05 -16.22
N SER A 139 12.99 -5.90 -15.94
CA SER A 139 14.07 -6.52 -16.73
C SER A 139 14.03 -8.05 -16.59
N MET A 140 13.78 -8.58 -15.40
CA MET A 140 13.59 -10.00 -15.17
C MET A 140 12.37 -10.54 -15.94
N LEU A 141 11.22 -9.85 -15.87
CA LEU A 141 10.00 -10.23 -16.59
C LEU A 141 10.12 -10.13 -18.13
N ALA A 142 11.09 -9.38 -18.64
CA ALA A 142 11.34 -9.27 -20.07
C ALA A 142 12.14 -10.44 -20.66
N LYS A 143 12.80 -11.26 -19.84
CA LYS A 143 13.56 -12.42 -20.26
C LYS A 143 12.68 -13.43 -21.01
N SER A 144 13.21 -14.00 -22.09
CA SER A 144 12.46 -14.93 -22.96
C SER A 144 12.03 -16.23 -22.25
N ASP A 145 12.91 -16.75 -21.39
CA ASP A 145 12.64 -17.97 -20.60
C ASP A 145 11.59 -17.73 -19.49
N VAL A 146 11.56 -16.53 -18.88
CA VAL A 146 10.51 -16.12 -17.93
C VAL A 146 9.18 -15.98 -18.65
N ARG A 147 9.16 -15.31 -19.80
CA ARG A 147 7.95 -15.16 -20.63
C ARG A 147 7.41 -16.50 -21.10
N ALA A 148 8.28 -17.44 -21.47
CA ALA A 148 7.89 -18.78 -21.91
C ALA A 148 7.19 -19.61 -20.82
N LYS A 149 7.40 -19.31 -19.54
CA LYS A 149 6.68 -19.95 -18.43
C LYS A 149 5.23 -19.47 -18.28
N PHE A 150 4.89 -18.27 -18.80
CA PHE A 150 3.56 -17.70 -18.64
C PHE A 150 2.53 -18.41 -19.48
N ALA A 151 1.52 -19.02 -18.84
CA ALA A 151 0.42 -19.74 -19.48
C ALA A 151 -0.91 -18.98 -19.25
N PRO A 152 -1.35 -18.11 -20.19
CA PRO A 152 -2.56 -17.33 -20.06
C PRO A 152 -3.82 -18.22 -20.17
N HIS A 153 -4.91 -17.81 -19.50
CA HIS A 153 -6.21 -18.46 -19.59
C HIS A 153 -7.40 -17.48 -19.50
N SER A 154 -7.12 -16.17 -19.51
CA SER A 154 -8.13 -15.10 -19.64
C SER A 154 -7.75 -14.16 -20.79
N ILE A 155 -8.73 -13.41 -21.28
CA ILE A 155 -8.53 -12.43 -22.37
C ILE A 155 -7.50 -11.36 -21.94
N GLU A 156 -7.57 -10.90 -20.69
CA GLU A 156 -6.65 -9.90 -20.14
C GLU A 156 -5.22 -10.44 -20.04
N GLN A 157 -5.06 -11.71 -19.66
CA GLN A 157 -3.77 -12.41 -19.60
C GLN A 157 -3.16 -12.59 -20.98
N GLU A 158 -3.96 -13.06 -21.96
CA GLU A 158 -3.53 -13.19 -23.36
C GLU A 158 -3.11 -11.84 -23.92
N LYS A 159 -3.90 -10.80 -23.65
CA LYS A 159 -3.65 -9.44 -24.11
C LYS A 159 -2.39 -8.83 -23.51
N LEU A 160 -2.10 -9.08 -22.23
CA LEU A 160 -0.88 -8.63 -21.58
C LEU A 160 0.34 -9.44 -22.04
N GLY A 161 0.20 -10.74 -22.27
CA GLY A 161 1.24 -11.64 -22.79
C GLY A 161 2.39 -11.90 -21.82
N ARG A 162 2.20 -11.61 -20.52
CA ARG A 162 3.18 -11.84 -19.46
C ARG A 162 2.54 -11.79 -18.05
N ILE A 163 3.32 -12.15 -17.05
CA ILE A 163 2.94 -11.97 -15.64
C ILE A 163 2.66 -10.48 -15.39
N MET A 164 1.54 -10.16 -14.74
CA MET A 164 1.15 -8.81 -14.36
C MET A 164 1.92 -8.36 -13.11
N VAL A 165 2.35 -7.10 -13.08
CA VAL A 165 2.86 -6.45 -11.86
C VAL A 165 1.71 -5.65 -11.23
N LEU A 166 1.25 -6.09 -10.06
CA LEU A 166 0.23 -5.42 -9.27
C LEU A 166 0.86 -4.88 -7.98
N ALA A 167 1.16 -3.59 -7.93
CA ALA A 167 1.78 -3.02 -6.75
C ALA A 167 0.78 -2.82 -5.60
N ASP A 168 1.07 -3.41 -4.44
CA ASP A 168 0.49 -2.97 -3.18
C ASP A 168 1.20 -1.68 -2.75
N ALA A 169 0.65 -0.57 -3.21
CA ALA A 169 1.16 0.78 -3.01
C ALA A 169 0.51 1.47 -1.80
N ALA A 170 -0.04 0.67 -0.85
CA ALA A 170 -0.79 1.19 0.29
C ALA A 170 -0.02 2.22 1.14
N HIS A 171 1.31 2.23 1.06
CA HIS A 171 2.17 3.15 1.79
C HIS A 171 2.83 4.23 0.89
N SER A 172 2.76 4.13 -0.44
CA SER A 172 3.71 4.83 -1.31
C SER A 172 3.16 6.01 -2.10
N ILE A 173 1.95 6.52 -1.79
CA ILE A 173 1.49 7.76 -2.42
C ILE A 173 2.50 8.89 -2.18
N GLY A 174 2.95 9.55 -3.25
CA GLY A 174 3.99 10.59 -3.22
C GLY A 174 5.44 10.06 -3.23
N ALA A 175 5.64 8.73 -3.17
CA ALA A 175 6.96 8.15 -3.38
C ALA A 175 7.37 8.21 -4.86
N THR A 176 8.68 8.25 -5.11
CA THR A 176 9.22 8.29 -6.47
C THR A 176 10.35 7.29 -6.69
N TYR A 177 10.41 6.76 -7.91
CA TYR A 177 11.50 5.93 -8.42
C TYR A 177 11.97 6.50 -9.76
N LYS A 178 13.23 6.90 -9.86
CA LYS A 178 13.81 7.56 -11.04
C LYS A 178 12.93 8.71 -11.55
N ARG A 179 12.45 9.55 -10.64
CA ARG A 179 11.55 10.69 -10.86
C ARG A 179 10.15 10.33 -11.37
N LYS A 180 9.78 9.05 -11.42
CA LYS A 180 8.43 8.60 -11.72
C LYS A 180 7.68 8.35 -10.41
N ASN A 181 6.41 8.71 -10.38
CA ASN A 181 5.53 8.49 -9.23
C ASN A 181 5.21 7.00 -9.06
N SER A 182 5.08 6.52 -7.83
CA SER A 182 4.79 5.12 -7.48
C SER A 182 3.56 4.54 -8.20
N GLY A 183 2.54 5.36 -8.52
CA GLY A 183 1.38 4.94 -9.29
C GLY A 183 1.63 4.50 -10.73
N THR A 184 2.84 4.76 -11.28
CA THR A 184 3.20 4.44 -12.68
C THR A 184 4.32 3.42 -12.82
N LEU A 185 4.73 2.80 -11.73
CA LEU A 185 5.85 1.85 -11.72
C LEU A 185 5.44 0.41 -12.03
N ALA A 186 4.16 0.09 -11.83
CA ALA A 186 3.53 -1.21 -12.09
C ALA A 186 2.47 -1.10 -13.19
N ASP A 187 1.92 -2.24 -13.62
CA ASP A 187 0.76 -2.30 -14.53
C ASP A 187 -0.49 -1.72 -13.86
N ILE A 188 -0.69 -2.07 -12.60
CA ILE A 188 -1.74 -1.55 -11.73
C ILE A 188 -1.14 -1.33 -10.34
N SER A 189 -1.48 -0.21 -9.70
CA SER A 189 -1.07 0.11 -8.32
C SER A 189 -2.31 0.37 -7.46
N SER A 190 -2.35 -0.17 -6.24
CA SER A 190 -3.45 0.06 -5.29
C SER A 190 -2.98 0.85 -4.09
N PHE A 191 -3.48 2.10 -3.94
CA PHE A 191 -3.21 2.99 -2.80
C PHE A 191 -4.25 2.86 -1.71
N SER A 192 -3.82 3.02 -0.46
CA SER A 192 -4.70 3.08 0.72
C SER A 192 -4.86 4.51 1.23
N PHE A 193 -6.10 4.86 1.55
CA PHE A 193 -6.48 6.12 2.18
C PHE A 193 -7.16 5.89 3.54
N HIS A 194 -6.84 4.75 4.18
CA HIS A 194 -7.25 4.48 5.56
C HIS A 194 -6.76 5.60 6.50
N ALA A 195 -7.45 5.81 7.61
CA ALA A 195 -7.22 6.93 8.54
C ALA A 195 -5.76 7.14 8.97
N VAL A 196 -4.96 6.06 9.09
CA VAL A 196 -3.54 6.16 9.50
C VAL A 196 -2.58 6.44 8.34
N LYS A 197 -3.06 6.49 7.09
CA LYS A 197 -2.22 6.71 5.90
C LYS A 197 -1.92 8.19 5.71
N ASN A 198 -0.93 8.46 4.86
CA ASN A 198 -0.46 9.83 4.60
C ASN A 198 -1.54 10.73 3.99
N LEU A 199 -2.41 10.16 3.15
CA LEU A 199 -3.59 10.81 2.57
C LEU A 199 -4.84 10.09 3.09
N PRO A 200 -5.45 10.54 4.20
CA PRO A 200 -6.58 9.84 4.81
C PRO A 200 -7.92 10.29 4.22
N THR A 201 -8.83 9.32 4.06
CA THR A 201 -10.25 9.56 3.72
C THR A 201 -11.20 8.88 4.72
N ALA A 202 -10.78 8.65 5.96
CA ALA A 202 -11.34 7.73 6.95
C ALA A 202 -11.16 6.27 6.51
N GLU A 203 -11.97 5.78 5.61
CA GLU A 203 -11.78 4.57 4.83
C GLU A 203 -11.70 4.95 3.34
N GLY A 204 -10.83 4.29 2.59
CA GLY A 204 -10.67 4.53 1.17
C GLY A 204 -9.44 3.90 0.55
N GLY A 205 -9.41 3.93 -0.76
CA GLY A 205 -8.28 3.53 -1.59
C GLY A 205 -8.50 3.94 -3.03
N ALA A 206 -7.48 3.75 -3.85
CA ALA A 206 -7.58 3.97 -5.29
C ALA A 206 -6.71 2.99 -6.06
N VAL A 207 -7.24 2.53 -7.18
CA VAL A 207 -6.49 1.78 -8.19
C VAL A 207 -6.04 2.73 -9.27
N ILE A 208 -4.73 2.79 -9.52
CA ILE A 208 -4.14 3.50 -10.66
C ILE A 208 -3.85 2.49 -11.76
N ILE A 209 -4.42 2.72 -12.93
CA ILE A 209 -4.27 1.90 -14.13
C ILE A 209 -3.16 2.51 -14.97
N ASN A 210 -2.10 1.74 -15.23
CA ASN A 210 -0.97 2.14 -16.06
C ASN A 210 -0.59 1.04 -17.06
N LEU A 211 -1.58 0.27 -17.50
CA LEU A 211 -1.43 -0.82 -18.44
C LEU A 211 -0.80 -0.35 -19.77
N PRO A 212 -0.08 -1.24 -20.49
CA PRO A 212 0.50 -0.90 -21.78
C PRO A 212 -0.55 -0.56 -22.85
N GLU A 213 -0.11 0.04 -23.97
CA GLU A 213 -0.98 0.68 -24.98
C GLU A 213 -2.01 -0.22 -25.64
N GLN A 214 -1.81 -1.55 -25.63
CA GLN A 214 -2.82 -2.48 -26.13
C GLN A 214 -4.11 -2.49 -25.28
N PHE A 215 -4.11 -1.90 -24.07
CA PHE A 215 -5.30 -1.75 -23.25
C PHE A 215 -5.87 -0.33 -23.37
N ASP A 216 -7.18 -0.25 -23.61
CA ASP A 216 -7.92 1.01 -23.39
C ASP A 216 -8.14 1.20 -21.89
N SER A 217 -7.35 2.08 -21.29
CA SER A 217 -7.38 2.33 -19.84
C SER A 217 -8.72 2.88 -19.34
N LEU A 218 -9.48 3.61 -20.17
CA LEU A 218 -10.82 4.08 -19.81
C LEU A 218 -11.85 2.94 -19.84
N ALA A 219 -11.72 2.02 -20.78
CA ALA A 219 -12.54 0.81 -20.79
C ALA A 219 -12.25 -0.07 -19.57
N VAL A 220 -10.98 -0.22 -19.19
CA VAL A 220 -10.57 -0.94 -17.95
C VAL A 220 -11.11 -0.23 -16.71
N GLN A 221 -11.00 1.11 -16.63
CA GLN A 221 -11.58 1.90 -15.55
C GLN A 221 -13.09 1.62 -15.40
N LYS A 222 -13.81 1.60 -16.52
CA LYS A 222 -15.25 1.29 -16.52
C LYS A 222 -15.54 -0.11 -16.00
N GLN A 223 -14.73 -1.12 -16.36
CA GLN A 223 -14.87 -2.49 -15.85
C GLN A 223 -14.69 -2.53 -14.32
N PHE A 224 -13.68 -1.86 -13.78
CA PHE A 224 -13.51 -1.75 -12.32
C PHE A 224 -14.69 -1.05 -11.63
N LYS A 225 -15.23 0.03 -12.21
CA LYS A 225 -16.42 0.73 -11.69
C LYS A 225 -17.65 -0.18 -11.68
N VAL A 226 -17.86 -0.95 -12.73
CA VAL A 226 -18.94 -1.95 -12.82
C VAL A 226 -18.75 -3.01 -11.72
N LYS A 227 -17.56 -3.62 -11.64
CA LYS A 227 -17.23 -4.63 -10.61
C LYS A 227 -17.40 -4.12 -9.18
N SER A 228 -17.01 -2.87 -8.92
CA SER A 228 -17.10 -2.25 -7.58
C SER A 228 -18.51 -1.86 -7.15
N LEU A 229 -19.49 -1.88 -8.07
CA LEU A 229 -20.87 -1.49 -7.86
C LEU A 229 -21.86 -2.57 -8.34
N HIS A 230 -21.79 -3.76 -7.74
CA HIS A 230 -22.70 -4.89 -7.99
C HIS A 230 -22.71 -5.42 -9.44
N GLY A 231 -21.76 -5.08 -10.30
CA GLY A 231 -21.82 -5.43 -11.74
C GLY A 231 -22.84 -4.60 -12.52
N GLN A 232 -23.26 -3.44 -11.99
CA GLN A 232 -24.27 -2.61 -12.65
C GLN A 232 -23.71 -1.88 -13.85
N SER A 233 -24.43 -1.95 -14.99
CA SER A 233 -24.08 -1.28 -16.25
C SER A 233 -24.19 0.26 -16.20
N LYS A 234 -24.86 0.84 -15.18
CA LYS A 234 -25.02 2.27 -14.94
C LYS A 234 -24.73 2.63 -13.50
N ASP A 235 -24.01 3.73 -13.31
CA ASP A 235 -23.76 4.28 -11.99
C ASP A 235 -24.98 5.08 -11.44
N ALA A 236 -24.85 5.59 -10.19
CA ALA A 236 -25.94 6.33 -9.55
C ALA A 236 -26.28 7.63 -10.29
N LEU A 237 -25.29 8.36 -10.83
CA LEU A 237 -25.51 9.61 -11.59
C LEU A 237 -26.22 9.36 -12.91
N GLU A 238 -25.95 8.26 -13.58
CA GLU A 238 -26.65 7.88 -14.82
C GLU A 238 -28.11 7.50 -14.55
N LYS A 239 -28.39 6.86 -13.40
CA LYS A 239 -29.75 6.47 -13.01
C LYS A 239 -30.66 7.63 -12.62
N THR A 240 -30.10 8.76 -12.13
CA THR A 240 -30.90 9.94 -11.78
C THR A 240 -31.42 10.76 -12.97
N LYS A 241 -30.91 10.47 -14.18
CA LYS A 241 -31.43 11.09 -15.41
C LYS A 241 -32.83 10.58 -15.69
N ALA A 242 -33.71 11.47 -16.18
CA ALA A 242 -35.07 11.11 -16.58
C ALA A 242 -35.01 9.92 -17.56
N GLY A 243 -35.76 8.85 -17.27
CA GLY A 243 -35.75 7.59 -18.05
C GLY A 243 -34.54 6.66 -17.78
N GLY A 244 -33.63 7.02 -16.86
CA GLY A 244 -32.40 6.28 -16.54
C GLY A 244 -32.57 5.00 -15.70
N TRP A 245 -33.82 4.64 -15.32
CA TRP A 245 -34.10 3.54 -14.39
C TRP A 245 -33.71 2.14 -14.88
N ARG A 246 -33.64 1.92 -16.20
CA ARG A 246 -33.24 0.63 -16.77
C ARG A 246 -31.72 0.46 -16.72
N TYR A 247 -31.26 -0.59 -16.07
CA TYR A 247 -29.87 -1.02 -16.02
C TYR A 247 -29.82 -2.54 -16.06
N ASP A 248 -28.67 -3.10 -16.33
CA ASP A 248 -28.39 -4.54 -16.34
C ASP A 248 -27.30 -4.85 -15.28
N ILE A 249 -27.29 -6.09 -14.80
CA ILE A 249 -26.21 -6.68 -14.01
C ILE A 249 -25.40 -7.55 -14.95
N THR A 250 -24.26 -7.07 -15.41
CA THR A 250 -23.45 -7.73 -16.42
C THR A 250 -22.58 -8.85 -15.84
N GLU A 251 -22.34 -8.82 -14.52
CA GLU A 251 -21.61 -9.83 -13.75
C GLU A 251 -21.95 -9.74 -12.26
N PRO A 252 -21.73 -10.80 -11.46
CA PRO A 252 -21.83 -10.71 -9.99
C PRO A 252 -20.69 -9.83 -9.47
N GLY A 253 -20.97 -8.55 -9.23
CA GLY A 253 -19.98 -7.59 -8.74
C GLY A 253 -20.01 -7.43 -7.21
N TYR A 254 -19.15 -6.54 -6.73
CA TYR A 254 -18.94 -6.24 -5.32
C TYR A 254 -19.58 -4.90 -4.93
N LYS A 255 -19.61 -4.60 -3.64
CA LYS A 255 -20.00 -3.28 -3.13
C LYS A 255 -18.82 -2.66 -2.38
N CYS A 256 -17.91 -2.02 -3.14
CA CYS A 256 -16.68 -1.45 -2.60
C CYS A 256 -16.30 -0.10 -3.22
N ASN A 257 -17.27 0.62 -3.76
CA ASN A 257 -17.11 1.98 -4.29
C ASN A 257 -16.84 2.99 -3.16
N MET A 258 -16.13 4.07 -3.46
CA MET A 258 -15.92 5.21 -2.54
C MET A 258 -17.16 6.11 -2.52
N THR A 259 -17.39 6.80 -1.40
CA THR A 259 -18.43 7.82 -1.25
C THR A 259 -17.88 9.23 -1.48
N ASP A 260 -18.72 10.18 -1.85
CA ASP A 260 -18.31 11.59 -1.99
C ASP A 260 -17.89 12.22 -0.66
N ILE A 261 -18.40 11.73 0.48
CA ILE A 261 -17.96 12.15 1.80
C ILE A 261 -16.47 11.83 2.00
N ASN A 262 -16.05 10.60 1.69
CA ASN A 262 -14.65 10.19 1.76
C ASN A 262 -13.79 10.93 0.72
N ALA A 263 -14.30 11.08 -0.51
CA ALA A 263 -13.60 11.79 -1.57
C ALA A 263 -13.36 13.28 -1.24
N ALA A 264 -14.27 13.91 -0.50
CA ALA A 264 -14.11 15.30 -0.06
C ALA A 264 -12.86 15.49 0.82
N LEU A 265 -12.61 14.56 1.75
CA LEU A 265 -11.40 14.56 2.57
C LEU A 265 -10.14 14.39 1.71
N GLY A 266 -10.17 13.43 0.78
CA GLY A 266 -9.06 13.13 -0.13
C GLY A 266 -8.71 14.29 -1.04
N LEU A 267 -9.69 15.03 -1.57
CA LEU A 267 -9.47 16.22 -2.41
C LEU A 267 -8.73 17.33 -1.66
N VAL A 268 -9.14 17.61 -0.42
CA VAL A 268 -8.50 18.64 0.41
C VAL A 268 -7.05 18.26 0.74
N GLU A 269 -6.81 17.00 1.07
CA GLU A 269 -5.47 16.54 1.41
C GLU A 269 -4.56 16.48 0.18
N LEU A 270 -5.06 16.01 -0.96
CA LEU A 270 -4.28 15.89 -2.20
C LEU A 270 -3.82 17.26 -2.72
N GLU A 271 -4.66 18.29 -2.62
CA GLU A 271 -4.35 19.66 -3.07
C GLU A 271 -3.08 20.23 -2.42
N ARG A 272 -2.79 19.84 -1.17
CA ARG A 272 -1.65 20.35 -0.38
C ARG A 272 -0.61 19.27 -0.06
N TYR A 273 -0.74 18.09 -0.63
CA TYR A 273 -0.01 16.91 -0.20
C TYR A 273 1.52 17.08 -0.30
N ASP A 274 2.03 17.45 -1.47
CA ASP A 274 3.47 17.60 -1.71
C ASP A 274 4.08 18.79 -0.98
N SER A 275 3.36 19.92 -0.91
CA SER A 275 3.86 21.15 -0.32
C SER A 275 3.79 21.19 1.20
N ASP A 276 3.01 20.29 1.82
CA ASP A 276 2.74 20.32 3.26
C ASP A 276 2.94 18.94 3.91
N MET A 277 2.09 17.95 3.63
CA MET A 277 2.15 16.64 4.30
C MET A 277 3.50 15.94 4.09
N LEU A 278 3.97 15.81 2.85
CA LEU A 278 5.25 15.14 2.58
C LEU A 278 6.43 15.90 3.18
N VAL A 279 6.41 17.23 3.12
CA VAL A 279 7.46 18.08 3.73
C VAL A 279 7.52 17.86 5.23
N LYS A 280 6.36 17.86 5.91
CA LYS A 280 6.29 17.64 7.35
C LYS A 280 6.76 16.24 7.73
N ARG A 281 6.31 15.19 7.02
CA ARG A 281 6.73 13.82 7.29
C ARG A 281 8.23 13.62 7.06
N LYS A 282 8.77 14.20 5.97
CA LYS A 282 10.22 14.20 5.73
C LYS A 282 10.99 14.85 6.87
N SER A 283 10.54 16.01 7.35
CA SER A 283 11.17 16.70 8.48
C SER A 283 11.23 15.85 9.74
N ILE A 284 10.19 15.03 10.01
CA ILE A 284 10.18 14.11 11.15
C ILE A 284 11.24 13.01 10.97
N PHE A 285 11.33 12.42 9.77
CA PHE A 285 12.37 11.42 9.45
C PHE A 285 13.78 11.99 9.60
N ASP A 286 14.03 13.20 9.09
CA ASP A 286 15.31 13.87 9.18
C ASP A 286 15.70 14.10 10.67
N LYS A 287 14.74 14.47 11.53
CA LYS A 287 14.96 14.65 12.98
C LYS A 287 15.27 13.34 13.68
N TYR A 288 14.53 12.28 13.42
CA TYR A 288 14.84 10.96 13.97
C TYR A 288 16.24 10.50 13.56
N ASN A 289 16.60 10.65 12.28
CA ASN A 289 17.94 10.29 11.80
C ASN A 289 19.04 11.10 12.53
N ALA A 290 18.87 12.41 12.64
CA ALA A 290 19.86 13.25 13.34
C ALA A 290 20.06 12.86 14.81
N LEU A 291 18.98 12.45 15.49
CA LEU A 291 19.03 12.06 16.90
C LEU A 291 19.53 10.63 17.11
N LEU A 292 19.25 9.71 16.17
CA LEU A 292 19.59 8.28 16.29
C LEU A 292 20.93 7.89 15.68
N SER A 293 21.47 8.66 14.72
CA SER A 293 22.72 8.32 14.01
C SER A 293 23.96 8.18 14.88
N LYS A 294 23.94 8.68 16.10
CA LYS A 294 25.04 8.55 17.06
C LYS A 294 25.07 7.22 17.83
N TYR A 295 24.01 6.40 17.71
CA TYR A 295 23.91 5.14 18.44
C TYR A 295 24.22 3.96 17.50
N GLU A 296 25.22 3.15 17.82
CA GLU A 296 25.65 1.99 17.00
C GLU A 296 24.58 0.89 16.94
N TRP A 297 23.71 0.80 17.95
CA TRP A 297 22.60 -0.14 17.96
C TRP A 297 21.47 0.26 17.01
N ALA A 298 21.39 1.52 16.58
CA ALA A 298 20.29 2.03 15.74
C ALA A 298 20.55 1.77 14.25
N ASN A 299 19.79 0.87 13.66
CA ASN A 299 19.80 0.66 12.21
C ASN A 299 18.70 1.53 11.58
N ILE A 300 19.10 2.70 11.12
CA ILE A 300 18.23 3.74 10.59
C ILE A 300 17.66 3.31 9.22
N PRO A 301 16.34 3.46 8.98
CA PRO A 301 15.74 3.10 7.70
C PRO A 301 16.25 3.99 6.57
N VAL A 302 16.50 3.37 5.41
CA VAL A 302 16.81 4.08 4.17
C VAL A 302 15.48 4.59 3.57
N TYR A 303 15.31 5.89 3.49
CA TYR A 303 14.12 6.53 2.92
C TYR A 303 14.40 7.37 1.68
N LYS A 304 15.66 7.50 1.30
CA LYS A 304 16.10 8.19 0.09
C LYS A 304 17.41 7.57 -0.42
N THR A 305 17.50 7.39 -1.74
CA THR A 305 18.71 7.07 -2.50
C THR A 305 18.80 8.03 -3.69
N ASP A 306 19.77 7.87 -4.57
CA ASP A 306 19.87 8.67 -5.79
C ASP A 306 18.66 8.47 -6.72
N ASP A 307 18.12 7.26 -6.76
CA ASP A 307 17.01 6.86 -7.64
C ASP A 307 15.64 6.83 -6.97
N LYS A 308 15.57 6.77 -5.63
CA LYS A 308 14.32 6.53 -4.89
C LYS A 308 14.11 7.58 -3.80
N GLN A 309 12.85 7.95 -3.61
CA GLN A 309 12.40 8.69 -2.44
C GLN A 309 11.12 8.06 -1.89
N SER A 310 11.13 7.76 -0.60
CA SER A 310 9.96 7.28 0.15
C SER A 310 8.87 8.34 0.26
N SER A 311 7.65 7.92 0.51
CA SER A 311 6.55 8.77 0.98
C SER A 311 6.64 9.11 2.48
N PHE A 312 7.66 8.63 3.18
CA PHE A 312 7.87 8.84 4.63
C PHE A 312 6.68 8.35 5.47
N HIS A 313 6.13 7.16 5.14
CA HIS A 313 4.93 6.67 5.82
C HIS A 313 5.20 6.07 7.19
N ILE A 314 6.14 5.13 7.31
CA ILE A 314 6.51 4.48 8.57
C ILE A 314 8.02 4.60 8.78
N TYR A 315 8.44 5.02 9.96
CA TYR A 315 9.84 5.03 10.36
C TYR A 315 10.17 3.68 11.03
N MET A 316 10.64 2.73 10.24
CA MET A 316 10.94 1.35 10.65
C MET A 316 12.39 1.25 11.15
N LEU A 317 12.59 1.57 12.43
CA LEU A 317 13.90 1.44 13.10
C LEU A 317 14.16 -0.04 13.41
N ARG A 318 15.39 -0.52 13.19
CA ARG A 318 15.83 -1.81 13.74
C ARG A 318 16.84 -1.60 14.84
N ILE A 319 16.72 -2.40 15.89
CA ILE A 319 17.70 -2.45 16.98
C ILE A 319 18.70 -3.57 16.66
N ASN A 320 19.92 -3.18 16.25
CA ASN A 320 20.97 -4.14 15.87
C ASN A 320 21.19 -5.17 16.96
N ASN A 321 21.22 -6.45 16.57
CA ASN A 321 21.47 -7.61 17.43
C ASN A 321 20.41 -7.87 18.51
N ALA A 322 19.28 -7.15 18.53
CA ALA A 322 18.17 -7.50 19.40
C ALA A 322 17.54 -8.81 18.96
N THR A 323 17.13 -9.63 19.90
CA THR A 323 16.21 -10.75 19.71
C THR A 323 14.75 -10.24 19.76
N GLU A 324 13.80 -11.05 19.30
CA GLU A 324 12.36 -10.73 19.40
C GLU A 324 11.97 -10.42 20.86
N GLU A 325 12.41 -11.24 21.83
CA GLU A 325 12.13 -11.03 23.26
C GLU A 325 12.71 -9.71 23.78
N GLN A 326 13.93 -9.36 23.39
CA GLN A 326 14.54 -8.08 23.76
C GLN A 326 13.79 -6.90 23.15
N ARG A 327 13.44 -6.99 21.85
CA ARG A 327 12.64 -5.99 21.14
C ARG A 327 11.29 -5.77 21.83
N ASP A 328 10.59 -6.84 22.20
CA ASP A 328 9.29 -6.77 22.88
C ASP A 328 9.43 -6.09 24.26
N ARG A 329 10.45 -6.42 25.03
CA ARG A 329 10.75 -5.75 26.30
C ARG A 329 11.07 -4.26 26.12
N ILE A 330 11.76 -3.89 25.04
CA ILE A 330 12.01 -2.48 24.70
C ILE A 330 10.68 -1.78 24.42
N ILE A 331 9.79 -2.40 23.63
CA ILE A 331 8.45 -1.86 23.35
C ILE A 331 7.65 -1.66 24.63
N ASP A 332 7.66 -2.61 25.56
CA ASP A 332 6.94 -2.52 26.83
C ASP A 332 7.44 -1.31 27.66
N LYS A 333 8.77 -1.11 27.72
CA LYS A 333 9.35 0.05 28.42
C LYS A 333 8.99 1.39 27.78
N ILE A 334 9.06 1.48 26.44
CA ILE A 334 8.63 2.68 25.69
C ILE A 334 7.14 2.97 25.96
N SER A 335 6.31 1.92 25.98
CA SER A 335 4.88 2.03 26.24
C SER A 335 4.57 2.51 27.65
N ALA A 336 5.38 2.13 28.66
CA ALA A 336 5.27 2.61 30.05
C ALA A 336 5.50 4.13 30.13
N GLU A 337 6.36 4.68 29.26
CA GLU A 337 6.59 6.12 29.10
C GLU A 337 5.47 6.83 28.28
N LYS A 338 4.36 6.16 28.02
CA LYS A 338 3.20 6.69 27.26
C LYS A 338 3.52 7.10 25.82
N VAL A 339 4.51 6.46 25.22
CA VAL A 339 4.86 6.57 23.80
C VAL A 339 4.32 5.33 23.07
N ALA A 340 3.43 5.53 22.11
CA ALA A 340 2.91 4.44 21.30
C ALA A 340 3.87 4.13 20.15
N VAL A 341 4.37 2.91 20.10
CA VAL A 341 5.16 2.32 19.00
C VAL A 341 4.44 1.09 18.46
N ASN A 342 4.91 0.54 17.35
CA ASN A 342 4.31 -0.64 16.72
C ASN A 342 5.39 -1.50 16.05
N VAL A 343 4.99 -2.64 15.49
CA VAL A 343 5.80 -3.49 14.60
C VAL A 343 5.08 -3.64 13.26
N HIS A 344 5.71 -3.23 12.19
CA HIS A 344 5.17 -3.33 10.83
C HIS A 344 6.09 -4.17 9.94
N PHE A 345 5.82 -5.47 9.76
CA PHE A 345 4.66 -6.26 10.22
C PHE A 345 5.14 -7.59 10.79
N GLN A 346 4.26 -8.34 11.46
CA GLN A 346 4.52 -9.75 11.69
C GLN A 346 4.51 -10.49 10.34
N PRO A 347 5.58 -11.23 9.97
CA PRO A 347 5.64 -11.96 8.69
C PRO A 347 4.48 -12.94 8.49
N ILE A 348 4.04 -13.09 7.24
CA ILE A 348 2.92 -13.97 6.87
C ILE A 348 3.05 -15.39 7.43
N PRO A 349 4.23 -16.06 7.41
CA PRO A 349 4.37 -17.42 7.94
C PRO A 349 4.06 -17.56 9.43
N LEU A 350 4.17 -16.49 10.21
CA LEU A 350 3.90 -16.50 11.65
C LEU A 350 2.40 -16.37 12.00
N LEU A 351 1.59 -15.86 11.08
CA LEU A 351 0.18 -15.60 11.30
C LEU A 351 -0.64 -16.89 11.28
N SER A 352 -1.52 -17.07 12.26
CA SER A 352 -2.28 -18.30 12.46
C SER A 352 -3.10 -18.73 11.23
N ALA A 353 -3.65 -17.76 10.47
CA ALA A 353 -4.46 -18.03 9.28
C ALA A 353 -3.65 -18.73 8.15
N TYR A 354 -2.32 -18.62 8.15
CA TYR A 354 -1.47 -19.16 7.08
C TYR A 354 -0.67 -20.39 7.49
N LYS A 355 -0.73 -20.83 8.75
CA LYS A 355 0.01 -22.02 9.24
C LYS A 355 -0.34 -23.31 8.48
N GLY A 356 -1.59 -23.42 7.95
CA GLY A 356 -2.03 -24.57 7.15
C GLY A 356 -1.49 -24.63 5.72
N PHE A 357 -0.83 -23.57 5.23
CA PHE A 357 -0.30 -23.49 3.86
C PHE A 357 1.12 -24.03 3.73
N GLY A 358 1.74 -24.51 4.82
CA GLY A 358 3.06 -25.11 4.81
C GLY A 358 4.22 -24.11 4.73
N PHE A 359 3.97 -22.83 5.00
CA PHE A 359 5.05 -21.84 5.10
C PHE A 359 5.88 -22.09 6.36
N ASN A 360 7.21 -22.12 6.20
CA ASN A 360 8.14 -22.19 7.31
C ASN A 360 8.92 -20.87 7.38
N MET A 361 8.99 -20.23 8.57
CA MET A 361 9.72 -18.96 8.73
C MET A 361 11.21 -19.09 8.43
N GLU A 362 11.79 -20.27 8.60
CA GLU A 362 13.21 -20.57 8.28
C GLU A 362 13.53 -20.36 6.80
N ASP A 363 12.54 -20.44 5.90
CA ASP A 363 12.71 -20.20 4.46
C ASP A 363 12.87 -18.70 4.14
N TYR A 364 12.59 -17.80 5.12
CA TYR A 364 12.61 -16.35 4.96
C TYR A 364 13.49 -15.67 6.02
N PRO A 365 14.80 -16.00 6.07
CA PRO A 365 15.68 -15.57 7.15
C PRO A 365 15.86 -14.06 7.25
N VAL A 366 15.77 -13.33 6.12
CA VAL A 366 15.88 -11.85 6.14
C VAL A 366 14.59 -11.21 6.67
N ALA A 367 13.43 -11.76 6.29
CA ALA A 367 12.15 -11.33 6.85
C ALA A 367 12.09 -11.54 8.37
N TRP A 368 12.60 -12.71 8.87
CA TRP A 368 12.74 -12.96 10.30
C TRP A 368 13.65 -11.94 10.99
N LYS A 369 14.87 -11.76 10.43
CA LYS A 369 15.85 -10.83 11.01
C LYS A 369 15.34 -9.39 11.06
N ASN A 370 14.63 -8.95 10.04
CA ASN A 370 14.01 -7.65 10.05
C ASN A 370 12.93 -7.54 11.14
N TYR A 371 12.06 -8.56 11.25
CA TYR A 371 10.95 -8.58 12.21
C TYR A 371 11.42 -8.62 13.67
N GLU A 372 12.38 -9.47 14.00
CA GLU A 372 12.86 -9.60 15.39
C GLU A 372 13.47 -8.30 15.95
N GLN A 373 13.92 -7.39 15.06
CA GLN A 373 14.64 -6.17 15.42
C GLN A 373 13.82 -4.88 15.21
N GLU A 374 12.68 -4.96 14.50
CA GLU A 374 11.95 -3.77 14.05
C GLU A 374 11.08 -3.17 15.16
N ILE A 375 11.17 -1.83 15.30
CA ILE A 375 10.25 -1.00 16.06
C ILE A 375 9.87 0.19 15.19
N SER A 376 8.59 0.34 14.87
CA SER A 376 8.06 1.50 14.15
C SER A 376 7.85 2.67 15.10
N LEU A 377 8.52 3.79 14.84
CA LEU A 377 8.37 5.03 15.62
C LEU A 377 7.18 5.87 15.15
N PRO A 378 6.57 6.69 16.03
CA PRO A 378 5.44 7.55 15.69
C PRO A 378 5.79 8.57 14.60
N VAL A 379 5.00 8.61 13.52
CA VAL A 379 5.09 9.62 12.48
C VAL A 379 3.70 10.13 12.13
N PHE A 380 3.36 11.36 12.53
CA PHE A 380 2.09 12.01 12.23
C PHE A 380 2.25 13.53 12.10
N TYR A 381 1.30 14.17 11.43
CA TYR A 381 1.42 15.57 11.04
C TYR A 381 1.66 16.53 12.21
N ASP A 382 0.92 16.38 13.30
CA ASP A 382 0.93 17.31 14.45
C ASP A 382 1.98 16.96 15.51
N ILE A 383 2.88 16.00 15.27
CA ILE A 383 3.92 15.67 16.24
C ILE A 383 4.84 16.87 16.48
N SER A 384 5.02 17.25 17.73
CA SER A 384 5.90 18.36 18.12
C SER A 384 7.36 17.91 18.28
N ASP A 385 8.28 18.87 18.25
CA ASP A 385 9.70 18.59 18.51
C ASP A 385 9.95 18.06 19.92
N GLU A 386 9.18 18.54 20.89
CA GLU A 386 9.21 18.04 22.26
C GLU A 386 8.76 16.56 22.33
N GLN A 387 7.70 16.20 21.58
CA GLN A 387 7.25 14.82 21.49
C GLN A 387 8.28 13.92 20.81
N ILE A 388 8.96 14.41 19.75
CA ILE A 388 10.05 13.67 19.09
C ILE A 388 11.19 13.43 20.09
N GLY A 389 11.59 14.45 20.85
CA GLY A 389 12.59 14.30 21.93
C GLY A 389 12.17 13.23 22.94
N TRP A 390 10.92 13.27 23.40
CA TRP A 390 10.38 12.27 24.34
C TRP A 390 10.40 10.84 23.79
N VAL A 391 10.09 10.65 22.50
CA VAL A 391 10.19 9.33 21.83
C VAL A 391 11.62 8.82 21.87
N ILE A 392 12.60 9.67 21.57
CA ILE A 392 14.02 9.30 21.57
C ILE A 392 14.52 8.98 22.98
N ASP A 393 14.19 9.80 23.98
CA ASP A 393 14.61 9.58 25.36
C ASP A 393 14.05 8.25 25.90
N ALA A 394 12.74 7.97 25.65
CA ALA A 394 12.12 6.72 26.04
C ALA A 394 12.75 5.50 25.33
N LEU A 395 13.04 5.62 24.03
CA LEU A 395 13.68 4.57 23.24
C LEU A 395 15.10 4.28 23.74
N VAL A 396 15.92 5.32 23.91
CA VAL A 396 17.33 5.17 24.36
C VAL A 396 17.40 4.54 25.73
N SER A 397 16.62 5.05 26.69
CA SER A 397 16.56 4.47 28.04
C SER A 397 16.13 2.98 28.00
N ALA A 398 15.12 2.66 27.20
CA ALA A 398 14.63 1.28 27.07
C ALA A 398 15.69 0.33 26.46
N VAL A 399 16.43 0.79 25.43
CA VAL A 399 17.51 0.00 24.81
C VAL A 399 18.67 -0.21 25.78
N GLU A 400 19.15 0.84 26.46
CA GLU A 400 20.22 0.76 27.43
C GLU A 400 19.93 -0.16 28.64
N GLU A 401 18.65 -0.29 29.00
CA GLU A 401 18.24 -1.19 30.09
C GLU A 401 18.06 -2.65 29.66
N VAL A 402 17.82 -2.93 28.37
CA VAL A 402 17.48 -4.27 27.88
C VAL A 402 18.65 -4.95 27.20
N MET A 403 19.47 -4.18 26.46
CA MET A 403 20.62 -4.69 25.70
C MET A 403 21.90 -4.75 26.52
#